data_e7a2a20591c5cc75bfe6618ab3a34be0
#
_entry.id   e7a2a20591c5cc75bfe6618ab3a34be0
#
_cell.length_a   1.000
_cell.length_b   1.000
_cell.length_c   1.000
_cell.angle_alpha   90.00
_cell.angle_beta   90.00
_cell.angle_gamma   90.00
#
_symmetry.space_group_name_H-M   'P 1'
#
loop_
_entity.id
_entity.type
_entity.pdbx_description
1 polymer ?
#
loop_
_entity_poly.entity_id
_entity_poly.type
_entity_poly.pdbx_seq_one_letter_code
_entity_poly.pdbx_strand_id
1 'polypeptide(L)'
;MSTPRRTAKRPGPRNEVSPWKPLTAFLVLLAVVYGLVFFTGGGSAEPKLGIDLQGGTRVTLTARTPDGKTPSKDQLDQAKQIIEKRVNGLGVAGSEVVVNGNNLVITVPGNDGKQARTLGQTARLYVRPVTTVQAAVPQKTDEKDTKDGDDGKTPAQGTEAERKAAQAAIEEQRKLRQAPANADQKRIAELTAQMAKMDCSPEFNDPLRGNDLPDQYLVACSQDGTQVYLMEPQIIDGRDIASASAGTNDRGEWVVMVEFKGKARNFWPEYTGKNIGKQTAFTLDTEVVSAPSINGAITTRQTEITGSFNQSSSKDLANVLKYGSLPLSFEASDAETVSATLGKESLRAGLIAGAVGLIACLLYALAYYRMLGVLTFLSLVLAGLQVYGIIVLLGRWIGFTLDLAGIAGLIIGIGMTADSFVVYFERIKDEIREGRTFRSAVPRGWVSARRTIWTGNMVSLIAAVVIYILAVGEVRGFAFTLGLTTVLDVVVVFLV
;
A
#
# COMPACT_ATOMS: atom_id res chain seq x y z
N MET A 1 71.86 19.62 -52.61
CA MET A 1 70.60 18.87 -52.51
C MET A 1 69.85 19.38 -51.28
N SER A 2 68.86 20.22 -51.52
CA SER A 2 68.04 20.89 -50.50
C SER A 2 66.73 20.09 -50.27
N THR A 3 66.56 19.60 -49.05
CA THR A 3 65.35 18.89 -48.64
C THR A 3 64.18 19.87 -48.42
N PRO A 4 62.95 19.59 -48.94
CA PRO A 4 61.84 20.51 -48.80
C PRO A 4 61.23 20.39 -47.38
N ARG A 5 61.08 21.55 -46.71
CA ARG A 5 60.34 21.75 -45.47
C ARG A 5 58.83 21.35 -45.65
N ARG A 6 58.40 20.30 -45.01
CA ARG A 6 56.96 19.96 -44.86
C ARG A 6 56.24 21.05 -44.05
N THR A 7 55.46 21.83 -44.70
CA THR A 7 54.48 22.75 -44.06
C THR A 7 53.44 21.93 -43.32
N ALA A 8 53.42 22.04 -41.98
CA ALA A 8 52.39 21.46 -41.16
C ALA A 8 51.05 22.12 -41.48
N LYS A 9 50.09 21.33 -41.94
CA LYS A 9 48.70 21.73 -42.18
C LYS A 9 48.11 22.29 -40.89
N ARG A 10 47.75 23.58 -40.83
CA ARG A 10 46.98 24.19 -39.71
C ARG A 10 45.70 23.36 -39.52
N PRO A 11 45.40 22.95 -38.30
CA PRO A 11 44.09 22.29 -38.02
C PRO A 11 42.98 23.29 -38.36
N GLY A 12 42.02 22.85 -39.16
CA GLY A 12 40.82 23.63 -39.52
C GLY A 12 40.03 24.04 -38.28
N PRO A 13 39.12 25.02 -38.41
CA PRO A 13 38.33 25.52 -37.31
C PRO A 13 37.56 24.34 -36.66
N ARG A 14 37.92 24.00 -35.40
CA ARG A 14 37.12 23.11 -34.58
C ARG A 14 35.76 23.80 -34.45
N ASN A 15 34.69 23.11 -34.79
CA ASN A 15 33.31 23.53 -34.50
C ASN A 15 33.26 23.92 -33.01
N GLU A 16 33.25 25.20 -32.72
CA GLU A 16 33.01 25.69 -31.35
C GLU A 16 31.55 25.31 -31.04
N VAL A 17 31.38 24.34 -30.18
CA VAL A 17 30.05 23.96 -29.66
C VAL A 17 29.55 25.17 -28.89
N SER A 18 28.52 25.84 -29.43
CA SER A 18 27.94 27.00 -28.78
C SER A 18 27.41 26.57 -27.38
N PRO A 19 27.86 27.22 -26.27
CA PRO A 19 27.47 26.82 -24.92
C PRO A 19 25.98 27.01 -24.67
N TRP A 20 25.29 27.81 -25.48
CA TRP A 20 23.86 28.06 -25.37
C TRP A 20 22.98 26.85 -25.73
N LYS A 21 23.46 25.96 -26.62
CA LYS A 21 22.65 24.81 -27.09
C LYS A 21 22.27 23.83 -26.00
N PRO A 22 23.21 23.34 -25.14
CA PRO A 22 22.82 22.43 -24.08
C PRO A 22 21.98 23.10 -22.97
N LEU A 23 22.29 24.37 -22.62
CA LEU A 23 21.50 25.12 -21.65
C LEU A 23 20.07 25.39 -22.15
N THR A 24 19.88 25.74 -23.41
CA THR A 24 18.53 25.89 -23.98
C THR A 24 17.78 24.57 -24.02
N ALA A 25 18.45 23.45 -24.30
CA ALA A 25 17.83 22.13 -24.24
C ALA A 25 17.35 21.79 -22.83
N PHE A 26 18.14 22.12 -21.80
CA PHE A 26 17.74 21.95 -20.40
C PHE A 26 16.55 22.83 -20.02
N LEU A 27 16.57 24.11 -20.41
CA LEU A 27 15.45 25.02 -20.13
C LEU A 27 14.16 24.60 -20.83
N VAL A 28 14.24 24.08 -22.06
CA VAL A 28 13.09 23.47 -22.74
C VAL A 28 12.58 22.23 -22.00
N LEU A 29 13.48 21.35 -21.55
CA LEU A 29 13.11 20.18 -20.74
C LEU A 29 12.37 20.61 -19.47
N LEU A 30 12.91 21.62 -18.77
CA LEU A 30 12.28 22.15 -17.55
C LEU A 30 10.91 22.76 -17.84
N ALA A 31 10.79 23.53 -18.95
CA ALA A 31 9.52 24.09 -19.38
C ALA A 31 8.48 23.03 -19.73
N VAL A 32 8.89 21.91 -20.35
CA VAL A 32 8.01 20.77 -20.63
C VAL A 32 7.57 20.10 -19.32
N VAL A 33 8.47 19.84 -18.37
CA VAL A 33 8.14 19.25 -17.07
C VAL A 33 7.11 20.11 -16.34
N TYR A 34 7.36 21.42 -16.22
CA TYR A 34 6.42 22.31 -15.54
C TYR A 34 5.14 22.56 -16.36
N GLY A 35 5.22 22.55 -17.67
CA GLY A 35 4.04 22.53 -18.53
C GLY A 35 3.14 21.34 -18.21
N LEU A 36 3.71 20.14 -18.10
CA LEU A 36 2.95 18.95 -17.67
C LEU A 36 2.42 19.09 -16.24
N VAL A 37 3.19 19.66 -15.31
CA VAL A 37 2.74 19.88 -13.93
C VAL A 37 1.52 20.80 -13.87
N PHE A 38 1.49 21.90 -14.62
CA PHE A 38 0.40 22.88 -14.53
C PHE A 38 -0.80 22.57 -15.45
N PHE A 39 -0.56 21.96 -16.61
CA PHE A 39 -1.62 21.70 -17.60
C PHE A 39 -2.24 20.30 -17.52
N THR A 40 -1.70 19.39 -16.67
CA THR A 40 -2.28 18.06 -16.45
C THR A 40 -2.69 17.87 -14.99
N GLY A 41 -3.64 16.97 -14.71
CA GLY A 41 -3.98 16.53 -13.35
C GLY A 41 -4.60 17.58 -12.42
N GLY A 42 -5.40 18.52 -12.94
CA GLY A 42 -6.14 19.50 -12.12
C GLY A 42 -5.31 20.66 -11.56
N GLY A 43 -4.04 20.84 -12.01
CA GLY A 43 -3.21 22.02 -11.71
C GLY A 43 -2.56 22.06 -10.32
N SER A 44 -2.74 21.05 -9.45
CA SER A 44 -2.07 21.04 -8.14
C SER A 44 -0.58 20.76 -8.33
N ALA A 45 0.30 21.65 -7.88
CA ALA A 45 1.75 21.48 -7.98
C ALA A 45 2.37 20.78 -6.75
N GLU A 46 1.55 20.22 -5.86
CA GLU A 46 2.01 19.57 -4.65
C GLU A 46 2.36 18.10 -4.88
N PRO A 47 3.50 17.61 -4.36
CA PRO A 47 3.82 16.19 -4.37
C PRO A 47 2.90 15.44 -3.42
N LYS A 48 2.58 14.18 -3.73
CA LYS A 48 1.89 13.30 -2.78
C LYS A 48 2.84 12.94 -1.65
N LEU A 49 2.43 13.17 -0.42
CA LEU A 49 3.20 12.85 0.79
C LEU A 49 2.81 11.47 1.32
N GLY A 50 3.77 10.76 1.91
CA GLY A 50 3.55 9.52 2.67
C GLY A 50 2.88 9.79 4.02
N ILE A 51 2.41 8.72 4.67
CA ILE A 51 1.75 8.83 5.99
C ILE A 51 2.68 9.31 7.10
N ASP A 52 3.95 9.03 6.99
CA ASP A 52 5.01 9.50 7.89
C ASP A 52 5.17 11.03 7.89
N LEU A 53 4.69 11.71 6.82
CA LEU A 53 4.75 13.18 6.67
C LEU A 53 3.39 13.88 6.86
N GLN A 54 2.29 13.21 6.54
CA GLN A 54 0.94 13.81 6.68
C GLN A 54 0.09 13.17 7.77
N GLY A 55 0.57 12.08 8.36
CA GLY A 55 -0.18 11.26 9.31
C GLY A 55 -1.12 10.28 8.61
N GLY A 56 -1.42 9.19 9.29
CA GLY A 56 -2.32 8.15 8.76
C GLY A 56 -2.05 6.80 9.38
N THR A 57 -2.75 5.79 8.87
CA THR A 57 -2.58 4.39 9.29
C THR A 57 -2.14 3.54 8.10
N ARG A 58 -1.07 2.78 8.29
CA ARG A 58 -0.62 1.72 7.40
C ARG A 58 -1.01 0.38 8.00
N VAL A 59 -1.74 -0.43 7.25
CA VAL A 59 -2.10 -1.80 7.64
C VAL A 59 -1.46 -2.75 6.64
N THR A 60 -0.67 -3.69 7.15
CA THR A 60 -0.10 -4.78 6.34
C THR A 60 -0.96 -6.01 6.51
N LEU A 61 -1.50 -6.51 5.43
CA LEU A 61 -2.34 -7.69 5.35
C LEU A 61 -1.56 -8.83 4.70
N THR A 62 -1.26 -9.87 5.45
CA THR A 62 -0.60 -11.08 4.93
C THR A 62 -1.65 -12.01 4.33
N ALA A 63 -1.53 -12.28 3.03
CA ALA A 63 -2.48 -13.15 2.33
C ALA A 63 -2.27 -14.63 2.69
N ARG A 64 -3.39 -15.33 2.92
CA ARG A 64 -3.45 -16.76 3.18
C ARG A 64 -4.39 -17.44 2.20
N THR A 65 -3.96 -18.57 1.65
CA THR A 65 -4.81 -19.42 0.82
C THR A 65 -5.37 -20.56 1.67
N PRO A 66 -6.59 -21.04 1.40
CA PRO A 66 -7.20 -22.15 2.12
C PRO A 66 -6.39 -23.46 2.09
N ASP A 67 -5.57 -23.63 1.04
CA ASP A 67 -4.71 -24.79 0.82
C ASP A 67 -3.24 -24.60 1.25
N GLY A 68 -2.94 -23.45 1.90
CA GLY A 68 -1.60 -23.13 2.42
C GLY A 68 -0.54 -22.82 1.35
N LYS A 69 -0.93 -22.74 0.07
CA LYS A 69 -0.01 -22.38 -1.02
C LYS A 69 0.24 -20.87 -1.06
N THR A 70 1.30 -20.47 -1.75
CA THR A 70 1.53 -19.05 -2.04
C THR A 70 0.42 -18.51 -2.95
N PRO A 71 -0.16 -17.34 -2.63
CA PRO A 71 -1.17 -16.71 -3.50
C PRO A 71 -0.64 -16.45 -4.89
N SER A 72 -1.48 -16.65 -5.91
CA SER A 72 -1.12 -16.23 -7.25
C SER A 72 -1.18 -14.70 -7.40
N LYS A 73 -0.42 -14.16 -8.36
CA LYS A 73 -0.44 -12.73 -8.65
C LYS A 73 -1.84 -12.24 -9.00
N ASP A 74 -2.58 -13.00 -9.78
CA ASP A 74 -3.96 -12.66 -10.19
C ASP A 74 -4.91 -12.58 -8.99
N GLN A 75 -4.76 -13.48 -8.01
CA GLN A 75 -5.54 -13.42 -6.77
C GLN A 75 -5.22 -12.20 -5.92
N LEU A 76 -3.94 -11.82 -5.84
CA LEU A 76 -3.52 -10.62 -5.13
C LEU A 76 -3.99 -9.33 -5.83
N ASP A 77 -3.91 -9.27 -7.16
CA ASP A 77 -4.39 -8.13 -7.95
C ASP A 77 -5.92 -7.99 -7.85
N GLN A 78 -6.65 -9.09 -7.85
CA GLN A 78 -8.09 -9.09 -7.63
C GLN A 78 -8.45 -8.63 -6.21
N ALA A 79 -7.74 -9.12 -5.20
CA ALA A 79 -7.92 -8.68 -3.81
C ALA A 79 -7.62 -7.19 -3.65
N LYS A 80 -6.54 -6.69 -4.25
CA LYS A 80 -6.20 -5.27 -4.32
C LYS A 80 -7.36 -4.45 -4.86
N GLN A 81 -7.92 -4.82 -6.02
CA GLN A 81 -9.04 -4.09 -6.63
C GLN A 81 -10.29 -4.05 -5.74
N ILE A 82 -10.59 -5.14 -5.03
CA ILE A 82 -11.72 -5.19 -4.11
C ILE A 82 -11.47 -4.28 -2.91
N ILE A 83 -10.28 -4.34 -2.32
CA ILE A 83 -9.90 -3.48 -1.18
C ILE A 83 -9.89 -2.01 -1.61
N GLU A 84 -9.36 -1.66 -2.77
CA GLU A 84 -9.43 -0.28 -3.31
C GLU A 84 -10.87 0.22 -3.43
N LYS A 85 -11.79 -0.62 -3.92
CA LYS A 85 -13.22 -0.26 -4.00
C LYS A 85 -13.84 -0.06 -2.61
N ARG A 86 -13.49 -0.90 -1.63
CA ARG A 86 -13.96 -0.76 -0.24
C ARG A 86 -13.45 0.53 0.39
N VAL A 87 -12.14 0.81 0.25
CA VAL A 87 -11.51 2.05 0.75
C VAL A 87 -12.16 3.29 0.15
N ASN A 88 -12.33 3.29 -1.17
CA ASN A 88 -12.99 4.40 -1.88
C ASN A 88 -14.46 4.54 -1.46
N GLY A 89 -15.15 3.42 -1.18
CA GLY A 89 -16.53 3.40 -0.69
C GLY A 89 -16.70 4.00 0.71
N LEU A 90 -15.66 3.99 1.54
CA LEU A 90 -15.63 4.66 2.84
C LEU A 90 -15.44 6.19 2.73
N GLY A 91 -15.16 6.70 1.52
CA GLY A 91 -14.96 8.12 1.29
C GLY A 91 -13.62 8.67 1.75
N VAL A 92 -12.66 7.81 2.08
CA VAL A 92 -11.32 8.22 2.53
C VAL A 92 -10.45 8.56 1.32
N ALA A 93 -10.38 9.86 1.01
CA ALA A 93 -9.58 10.34 -0.11
C ALA A 93 -8.07 10.17 0.15
N GLY A 94 -7.33 9.75 -0.88
CA GLY A 94 -5.87 9.63 -0.80
C GLY A 94 -5.36 8.31 -0.23
N SER A 95 -6.24 7.33 -0.01
CA SER A 95 -5.82 5.99 0.38
C SER A 95 -5.14 5.25 -0.76
N GLU A 96 -4.17 4.41 -0.44
CA GLU A 96 -3.40 3.63 -1.40
C GLU A 96 -3.37 2.16 -0.99
N VAL A 97 -3.48 1.26 -1.95
CA VAL A 97 -3.35 -0.19 -1.75
C VAL A 97 -2.25 -0.73 -2.67
N VAL A 98 -1.20 -1.27 -2.09
CA VAL A 98 -0.04 -1.78 -2.82
C VAL A 98 0.17 -3.27 -2.53
N VAL A 99 0.43 -4.05 -3.59
CA VAL A 99 0.88 -5.44 -3.45
C VAL A 99 2.39 -5.44 -3.20
N ASN A 100 2.81 -6.01 -2.07
CA ASN A 100 4.21 -6.16 -1.72
C ASN A 100 4.53 -7.63 -1.40
N GLY A 101 5.10 -8.35 -2.37
CA GLY A 101 5.26 -9.81 -2.28
C GLY A 101 3.91 -10.51 -2.14
N ASN A 102 3.70 -11.22 -1.03
CA ASN A 102 2.45 -11.90 -0.69
C ASN A 102 1.53 -11.05 0.20
N ASN A 103 1.92 -9.81 0.49
CA ASN A 103 1.19 -8.91 1.38
C ASN A 103 0.46 -7.83 0.58
N LEU A 104 -0.66 -7.36 1.11
CA LEU A 104 -1.30 -6.12 0.71
C LEU A 104 -1.04 -5.05 1.77
N VAL A 105 -0.47 -3.95 1.37
CA VAL A 105 -0.25 -2.79 2.25
C VAL A 105 -1.31 -1.75 1.93
N ILE A 106 -2.14 -1.45 2.90
CA ILE A 106 -3.18 -0.42 2.83
C ILE A 106 -2.69 0.79 3.60
N THR A 107 -2.62 1.93 2.94
CA THR A 107 -2.25 3.21 3.53
C THR A 107 -3.46 4.12 3.52
N VAL A 108 -3.92 4.54 4.69
CA VAL A 108 -5.09 5.41 4.88
C VAL A 108 -4.63 6.69 5.56
N PRO A 109 -4.70 7.85 4.89
CA PRO A 109 -4.38 9.13 5.52
C PRO A 109 -5.40 9.49 6.62
N GLY A 110 -4.95 10.13 7.71
CA GLY A 110 -5.82 10.58 8.78
C GLY A 110 -5.97 9.58 9.94
N ASN A 111 -6.97 9.79 10.81
CA ASN A 111 -7.12 9.03 12.07
C ASN A 111 -7.99 7.76 11.96
N ASP A 112 -8.37 7.32 10.77
CA ASP A 112 -9.36 6.25 10.56
C ASP A 112 -8.76 4.83 10.60
N GLY A 113 -7.70 4.63 11.39
CA GLY A 113 -6.96 3.37 11.47
C GLY A 113 -7.76 2.13 11.89
N LYS A 114 -8.86 2.32 12.67
CA LYS A 114 -9.75 1.21 13.01
C LYS A 114 -10.49 0.68 11.78
N GLN A 115 -10.95 1.58 10.90
CA GLN A 115 -11.64 1.19 9.66
C GLN A 115 -10.69 0.50 8.67
N ALA A 116 -9.41 0.91 8.63
CA ALA A 116 -8.43 0.27 7.75
C ALA A 116 -8.21 -1.22 8.08
N ARG A 117 -8.27 -1.61 9.35
CA ARG A 117 -8.13 -3.03 9.77
C ARG A 117 -9.30 -3.89 9.28
N THR A 118 -10.51 -3.36 9.26
CA THR A 118 -11.71 -4.10 8.81
C THR A 118 -11.74 -4.33 7.30
N LEU A 119 -10.99 -3.54 6.53
CA LEU A 119 -10.92 -3.69 5.06
C LEU A 119 -10.31 -5.02 4.61
N GLY A 120 -9.42 -5.60 5.42
CA GLY A 120 -8.79 -6.89 5.14
C GLY A 120 -9.66 -8.11 5.43
N GLN A 121 -10.85 -7.93 5.99
CA GLN A 121 -11.75 -9.04 6.22
C GLN A 121 -12.17 -9.66 4.89
N THR A 122 -12.15 -11.00 4.82
CA THR A 122 -12.53 -11.77 3.62
C THR A 122 -13.93 -11.45 3.17
N ALA A 123 -14.82 -11.18 4.14
CA ALA A 123 -16.19 -10.75 3.93
C ALA A 123 -16.98 -11.70 3.00
N ARG A 124 -16.77 -13.00 3.20
CA ARG A 124 -17.57 -14.02 2.54
C ARG A 124 -18.92 -14.12 3.22
N LEU A 125 -19.94 -13.63 2.54
CA LEU A 125 -21.31 -13.81 3.01
C LEU A 125 -21.83 -15.18 2.54
N TYR A 126 -22.41 -15.94 3.48
CA TYR A 126 -23.16 -17.14 3.20
C TYR A 126 -24.52 -17.09 3.86
N VAL A 127 -25.54 -17.60 3.18
CA VAL A 127 -26.86 -17.82 3.77
C VAL A 127 -26.96 -19.28 4.12
N ARG A 128 -27.20 -19.58 5.43
CA ARG A 128 -27.22 -20.95 5.97
C ARG A 128 -28.48 -21.20 6.77
N PRO A 129 -29.19 -22.33 6.59
CA PRO A 129 -30.26 -22.73 7.51
C PRO A 129 -29.71 -22.95 8.93
N VAL A 130 -30.47 -22.57 9.94
CA VAL A 130 -30.11 -22.81 11.34
C VAL A 130 -30.72 -24.12 11.81
N THR A 131 -29.87 -25.02 12.34
CA THR A 131 -30.29 -26.29 12.94
C THR A 131 -30.60 -26.10 14.44
N THR A 132 -29.70 -25.41 15.17
CA THR A 132 -29.79 -25.19 16.60
C THR A 132 -29.16 -23.89 17.00
N VAL A 133 -29.70 -23.23 18.02
CA VAL A 133 -29.16 -22.01 18.63
C VAL A 133 -29.09 -22.19 20.14
N GLN A 134 -28.01 -21.71 20.76
CA GLN A 134 -27.81 -21.71 22.22
C GLN A 134 -27.27 -20.35 22.65
N ALA A 135 -27.53 -19.96 23.91
CA ALA A 135 -26.85 -18.82 24.50
C ALA A 135 -25.34 -19.13 24.64
N ALA A 136 -24.49 -18.16 24.32
CA ALA A 136 -23.07 -18.28 24.53
C ALA A 136 -22.78 -18.36 26.05
N VAL A 137 -21.88 -19.26 26.44
CA VAL A 137 -21.43 -19.36 27.84
C VAL A 137 -20.29 -18.36 28.02
N PRO A 138 -20.41 -17.37 28.93
CA PRO A 138 -19.32 -16.46 29.22
C PRO A 138 -18.12 -17.27 29.75
N GLN A 139 -17.06 -17.35 29.00
CA GLN A 139 -15.82 -17.93 29.52
C GLN A 139 -15.16 -16.89 30.43
N LYS A 140 -14.83 -17.28 31.68
CA LYS A 140 -14.00 -16.48 32.56
C LYS A 140 -12.62 -16.40 31.91
N THR A 141 -12.20 -15.20 31.57
CA THR A 141 -10.80 -14.92 31.25
C THR A 141 -9.98 -15.22 32.49
N ASP A 142 -9.29 -16.37 32.54
CA ASP A 142 -8.15 -16.53 33.43
C ASP A 142 -7.10 -15.52 32.93
N GLU A 143 -6.87 -14.49 33.72
CA GLU A 143 -5.74 -13.57 33.57
C GLU A 143 -4.44 -14.38 33.60
N LYS A 144 -4.03 -14.90 32.47
CA LYS A 144 -2.65 -15.33 32.26
C LYS A 144 -1.88 -14.13 31.74
N ASP A 145 -1.03 -13.62 32.65
CA ASP A 145 0.04 -12.69 32.40
C ASP A 145 0.57 -12.77 30.94
N THR A 146 0.14 -11.87 30.09
CA THR A 146 0.89 -11.49 28.89
C THR A 146 2.01 -10.57 29.35
N LYS A 147 3.18 -11.15 29.62
CA LYS A 147 4.42 -10.38 29.70
C LYS A 147 4.63 -9.70 28.36
N ASP A 148 4.52 -8.39 28.38
CA ASP A 148 5.06 -7.51 27.36
C ASP A 148 6.54 -7.89 27.13
N GLY A 149 6.81 -8.52 26.02
CA GLY A 149 8.12 -8.68 25.42
C GLY A 149 8.19 -7.77 24.21
N ASP A 150 8.50 -6.51 24.46
CA ASP A 150 8.97 -5.60 23.44
C ASP A 150 10.35 -6.07 22.97
N ASP A 151 10.39 -6.88 21.93
CA ASP A 151 11.57 -7.13 21.12
C ASP A 151 11.26 -6.68 19.70
N GLY A 152 11.70 -5.46 19.37
CA GLY A 152 11.65 -4.85 18.06
C GLY A 152 12.34 -5.67 16.97
N LYS A 153 11.71 -6.78 16.57
CA LYS A 153 12.06 -7.54 15.38
C LYS A 153 11.01 -7.25 14.32
N THR A 154 11.40 -6.46 13.34
CA THR A 154 10.72 -6.34 12.04
C THR A 154 10.37 -7.74 11.54
N PRO A 155 9.09 -8.10 11.31
CA PRO A 155 8.75 -9.40 10.76
C PRO A 155 9.16 -9.44 9.28
N ALA A 156 10.34 -10.01 9.04
CA ALA A 156 10.67 -10.54 7.74
C ALA A 156 9.68 -11.66 7.42
N GLN A 157 9.06 -11.63 6.23
CA GLN A 157 8.32 -12.70 5.54
C GLN A 157 8.01 -13.89 6.45
N GLY A 158 6.73 -14.06 6.87
CA GLY A 158 6.31 -15.12 7.77
C GLY A 158 6.99 -16.46 7.45
N THR A 159 7.70 -17.01 8.41
CA THR A 159 8.54 -18.19 8.22
C THR A 159 7.67 -19.38 7.78
N GLU A 160 8.23 -20.34 7.06
CA GLU A 160 7.51 -21.56 6.67
C GLU A 160 6.93 -22.29 7.88
N ALA A 161 7.57 -22.16 9.06
CA ALA A 161 7.07 -22.70 10.32
C ALA A 161 5.79 -22.01 10.81
N GLU A 162 5.70 -20.69 10.73
CA GLU A 162 4.50 -19.90 11.09
C GLU A 162 3.33 -20.20 10.16
N ARG A 163 3.59 -20.36 8.87
CA ARG A 163 2.57 -20.78 7.88
C ARG A 163 2.03 -22.18 8.20
N LYS A 164 2.90 -23.14 8.55
CA LYS A 164 2.48 -24.50 8.93
C LYS A 164 1.68 -24.50 10.23
N ALA A 165 2.07 -23.68 11.21
CA ALA A 165 1.34 -23.55 12.48
C ALA A 165 -0.06 -22.96 12.25
N ALA A 166 -0.19 -21.91 11.43
CA ALA A 166 -1.48 -21.34 11.09
C ALA A 166 -2.38 -22.31 10.33
N GLN A 167 -1.83 -23.05 9.38
CA GLN A 167 -2.56 -24.11 8.66
C GLN A 167 -3.06 -25.21 9.61
N ALA A 168 -2.22 -25.65 10.55
CA ALA A 168 -2.61 -26.64 11.55
C ALA A 168 -3.76 -26.14 12.43
N ALA A 169 -3.72 -24.86 12.85
CA ALA A 169 -4.79 -24.23 13.63
C ALA A 169 -6.12 -24.18 12.84
N ILE A 170 -6.09 -23.85 11.55
CA ILE A 170 -7.27 -23.87 10.68
C ILE A 170 -7.86 -25.28 10.59
N GLU A 171 -7.01 -26.28 10.35
CA GLU A 171 -7.47 -27.69 10.25
C GLU A 171 -8.03 -28.23 11.56
N GLU A 172 -7.44 -27.86 12.69
CA GLU A 172 -7.96 -28.21 14.00
C GLU A 172 -9.34 -27.60 14.23
N GLN A 173 -9.52 -26.31 13.96
CA GLN A 173 -10.82 -25.65 14.08
C GLN A 173 -11.85 -26.22 13.10
N ARG A 174 -11.48 -26.60 11.89
CA ARG A 174 -12.37 -27.32 10.98
C ARG A 174 -12.85 -28.63 11.58
N LYS A 175 -11.94 -29.44 12.13
CA LYS A 175 -12.30 -30.72 12.78
C LYS A 175 -13.22 -30.52 13.98
N LEU A 176 -13.07 -29.44 14.73
CA LEU A 176 -13.88 -29.15 15.90
C LEU A 176 -15.28 -28.62 15.56
N ARG A 177 -15.37 -27.74 14.54
CA ARG A 177 -16.55 -26.89 14.30
C ARG A 177 -17.26 -27.17 12.98
N GLN A 178 -16.71 -28.02 12.10
CA GLN A 178 -17.33 -28.35 10.81
C GLN A 178 -17.57 -29.84 10.65
N ALA A 179 -18.57 -30.19 9.86
CA ALA A 179 -18.86 -31.54 9.44
C ALA A 179 -19.43 -31.56 8.01
N PRO A 180 -19.17 -32.62 7.22
CA PRO A 180 -19.69 -32.72 5.86
C PRO A 180 -21.23 -32.77 5.84
N ALA A 181 -21.83 -32.35 4.72
CA ALA A 181 -23.28 -32.30 4.55
C ALA A 181 -24.00 -33.64 4.81
N ASN A 182 -23.32 -34.76 4.61
CA ASN A 182 -23.82 -36.12 4.86
C ASN A 182 -23.40 -36.68 6.23
N ALA A 183 -23.05 -35.80 7.19
CA ALA A 183 -22.66 -36.22 8.55
C ALA A 183 -23.78 -36.99 9.21
N ASP A 184 -23.42 -38.04 9.98
CA ASP A 184 -24.35 -38.83 10.78
C ASP A 184 -24.83 -38.06 12.00
N GLN A 185 -25.91 -38.59 12.66
CA GLN A 185 -26.48 -37.96 13.85
C GLN A 185 -25.47 -37.86 14.99
N LYS A 186 -24.52 -38.81 15.11
CA LYS A 186 -23.49 -38.77 16.11
C LYS A 186 -22.59 -37.56 15.95
N ARG A 187 -22.15 -37.29 14.69
CA ARG A 187 -21.32 -36.13 14.39
C ARG A 187 -22.05 -34.82 14.61
N ILE A 188 -23.35 -34.75 14.29
CA ILE A 188 -24.17 -33.56 14.57
C ILE A 188 -24.31 -33.33 16.08
N ALA A 189 -24.49 -34.41 16.86
CA ALA A 189 -24.52 -34.32 18.34
C ALA A 189 -23.16 -33.84 18.91
N GLU A 190 -22.03 -34.26 18.34
CA GLU A 190 -20.71 -33.77 18.73
C GLU A 190 -20.56 -32.27 18.44
N LEU A 191 -21.01 -31.78 17.28
CA LEU A 191 -21.03 -30.35 16.96
C LEU A 191 -21.94 -29.57 17.94
N THR A 192 -23.11 -30.13 18.28
CA THR A 192 -24.00 -29.50 19.26
C THR A 192 -23.34 -29.41 20.65
N ALA A 193 -22.61 -30.44 21.06
CA ALA A 193 -21.84 -30.40 22.32
C ALA A 193 -20.67 -29.40 22.26
N GLN A 194 -20.10 -29.17 21.07
CA GLN A 194 -19.05 -28.18 20.86
C GLN A 194 -19.56 -26.75 21.02
N MET A 195 -20.85 -26.48 20.74
CA MET A 195 -21.43 -25.14 20.93
C MET A 195 -21.26 -24.60 22.33
N ALA A 196 -21.40 -25.49 23.37
CA ALA A 196 -21.23 -25.11 24.77
C ALA A 196 -19.77 -24.75 25.15
N LYS A 197 -18.81 -25.13 24.33
CA LYS A 197 -17.37 -24.89 24.55
C LYS A 197 -16.84 -23.76 23.70
N MET A 198 -17.68 -23.14 22.88
CA MET A 198 -17.28 -22.11 21.95
C MET A 198 -16.94 -20.81 22.68
N ASP A 199 -15.76 -20.27 22.40
CA ASP A 199 -15.38 -18.94 22.86
C ASP A 199 -15.95 -17.90 21.89
N CYS A 200 -16.85 -17.07 22.39
CA CYS A 200 -17.49 -15.98 21.65
C CYS A 200 -17.03 -14.61 22.15
N SER A 201 -15.90 -14.53 22.85
CA SER A 201 -15.36 -13.25 23.28
C SER A 201 -14.92 -12.37 22.09
N PRO A 202 -15.03 -11.05 22.17
CA PRO A 202 -14.59 -10.14 21.11
C PRO A 202 -13.08 -10.22 20.85
N GLU A 203 -12.32 -10.74 21.80
CA GLU A 203 -10.86 -10.87 21.73
C GLU A 203 -10.42 -12.17 21.05
N PHE A 204 -11.35 -13.11 20.83
CA PHE A 204 -11.05 -14.38 20.18
C PHE A 204 -10.70 -14.18 18.70
N ASN A 205 -9.43 -14.40 18.38
CA ASN A 205 -8.97 -14.39 16.98
C ASN A 205 -9.27 -15.75 16.34
N ASP A 206 -10.41 -15.85 15.64
CA ASP A 206 -10.88 -17.11 15.04
C ASP A 206 -9.99 -17.53 13.85
N PRO A 207 -9.18 -18.61 13.95
CA PRO A 207 -8.35 -19.08 12.83
C PRO A 207 -9.19 -19.54 11.62
N LEU A 208 -10.47 -19.88 11.85
CA LEU A 208 -11.37 -20.33 10.80
C LEU A 208 -11.97 -19.17 9.98
N ARG A 209 -11.83 -17.91 10.45
CA ARG A 209 -12.37 -16.74 9.78
C ARG A 209 -11.91 -16.66 8.32
N GLY A 210 -12.86 -16.71 7.38
CA GLY A 210 -12.61 -16.73 5.94
C GLY A 210 -11.99 -18.01 5.39
N ASN A 211 -11.81 -19.04 6.21
CA ASN A 211 -11.25 -20.34 5.85
C ASN A 211 -12.24 -21.50 6.05
N ASP A 212 -13.49 -21.20 6.37
CA ASP A 212 -14.54 -22.21 6.51
C ASP A 212 -14.89 -22.86 5.16
N LEU A 213 -15.37 -24.08 5.21
CA LEU A 213 -15.88 -24.83 4.05
C LEU A 213 -17.38 -24.58 3.94
N PRO A 214 -17.84 -23.92 2.86
CA PRO A 214 -19.21 -23.48 2.75
C PRO A 214 -20.23 -24.63 2.58
N ASP A 215 -19.80 -25.77 2.06
CA ASP A 215 -20.56 -27.00 1.83
C ASP A 215 -20.68 -27.91 3.05
N GLN A 216 -20.23 -27.44 4.21
CA GLN A 216 -20.25 -28.17 5.47
C GLN A 216 -21.10 -27.48 6.53
N TYR A 217 -21.58 -28.29 7.53
CA TYR A 217 -22.11 -27.74 8.77
C TYR A 217 -21.08 -26.85 9.45
N LEU A 218 -21.54 -25.85 10.16
CA LEU A 218 -20.67 -24.89 10.87
C LEU A 218 -21.25 -24.51 12.22
N VAL A 219 -20.40 -24.57 13.25
CA VAL A 219 -20.65 -23.94 14.57
C VAL A 219 -19.99 -22.57 14.58
N ALA A 220 -20.76 -21.52 14.84
CA ALA A 220 -20.28 -20.15 14.87
C ALA A 220 -21.01 -19.28 15.89
N CYS A 221 -20.33 -18.25 16.40
CA CYS A 221 -20.89 -17.23 17.28
C CYS A 221 -21.66 -16.16 16.52
N SER A 222 -22.64 -15.54 17.20
CA SER A 222 -23.19 -14.26 16.76
C SER A 222 -22.13 -13.16 16.85
N GLN A 223 -22.25 -12.12 16.03
CA GLN A 223 -21.36 -10.96 16.01
C GLN A 223 -21.30 -10.22 17.37
N ASP A 224 -22.39 -10.23 18.12
CA ASP A 224 -22.49 -9.65 19.47
C ASP A 224 -21.99 -10.59 20.59
N GLY A 225 -21.51 -11.79 20.25
CA GLY A 225 -21.00 -12.77 21.20
C GLY A 225 -22.05 -13.38 22.12
N THR A 226 -23.35 -13.13 21.92
CA THR A 226 -24.42 -13.57 22.85
C THR A 226 -24.95 -14.97 22.56
N GLN A 227 -24.83 -15.45 21.33
CA GLN A 227 -25.39 -16.72 20.87
C GLN A 227 -24.39 -17.54 20.06
N VAL A 228 -24.55 -18.85 20.09
CA VAL A 228 -23.84 -19.81 19.26
C VAL A 228 -24.85 -20.56 18.39
N TYR A 229 -24.53 -20.71 17.12
CA TYR A 229 -25.37 -21.32 16.12
C TYR A 229 -24.71 -22.58 15.54
N LEU A 230 -25.46 -23.64 15.38
CA LEU A 230 -25.15 -24.74 14.50
C LEU A 230 -25.96 -24.56 13.22
N MET A 231 -25.28 -24.48 12.08
CA MET A 231 -25.88 -24.18 10.78
C MET A 231 -25.56 -25.27 9.78
N GLU A 232 -26.51 -25.50 8.86
CA GLU A 232 -26.35 -26.38 7.70
C GLU A 232 -25.39 -25.79 6.64
N PRO A 233 -24.99 -26.58 5.64
CA PRO A 233 -24.29 -26.07 4.46
C PRO A 233 -24.98 -24.85 3.86
N GLN A 234 -24.19 -24.00 3.21
CA GLN A 234 -24.72 -22.80 2.54
C GLN A 234 -25.77 -23.13 1.50
N ILE A 235 -26.78 -22.27 1.40
CA ILE A 235 -27.80 -22.32 0.35
C ILE A 235 -27.68 -21.19 -0.67
N ILE A 236 -27.06 -20.06 -0.29
CA ILE A 236 -26.73 -18.92 -1.16
C ILE A 236 -25.33 -18.41 -0.82
N ASP A 237 -24.57 -18.12 -1.89
CA ASP A 237 -23.23 -17.51 -1.81
C ASP A 237 -23.34 -15.99 -1.96
N GLY A 238 -22.52 -15.24 -1.26
CA GLY A 238 -22.45 -13.77 -1.37
C GLY A 238 -22.11 -13.25 -2.77
N ARG A 239 -21.52 -14.08 -3.62
CA ARG A 239 -21.30 -13.76 -5.05
C ARG A 239 -22.60 -13.60 -5.82
N ASP A 240 -23.71 -14.15 -5.30
CA ASP A 240 -25.05 -14.02 -5.87
C ASP A 240 -25.77 -12.76 -5.39
N ILE A 241 -25.10 -11.87 -4.65
CA ILE A 241 -25.60 -10.53 -4.31
C ILE A 241 -25.42 -9.61 -5.50
N ALA A 242 -26.50 -8.93 -5.90
CA ALA A 242 -26.48 -7.91 -6.94
C ALA A 242 -26.16 -6.52 -6.38
N SER A 243 -26.79 -6.18 -5.26
CA SER A 243 -26.62 -4.91 -4.57
C SER A 243 -26.84 -5.05 -3.07
N ALA A 244 -26.25 -4.15 -2.29
CA ALA A 244 -26.52 -3.99 -0.87
C ALA A 244 -26.52 -2.51 -0.51
N SER A 245 -27.44 -2.11 0.38
CA SER A 245 -27.57 -0.73 0.87
C SER A 245 -28.03 -0.70 2.32
N ALA A 246 -27.51 0.25 3.09
CA ALA A 246 -28.00 0.50 4.45
C ALA A 246 -29.26 1.35 4.41
N GLY A 247 -30.19 1.08 5.30
CA GLY A 247 -31.44 1.81 5.45
C GLY A 247 -32.05 1.58 6.82
N THR A 248 -33.23 2.15 7.02
CA THR A 248 -34.07 1.87 8.20
C THR A 248 -35.33 1.12 7.77
N ASN A 249 -35.75 0.15 8.59
CA ASN A 249 -37.02 -0.52 8.39
C ASN A 249 -38.20 0.34 8.91
N ASP A 250 -39.44 -0.16 8.79
CA ASP A 250 -40.64 0.51 9.24
C ASP A 250 -40.72 0.74 10.77
N ARG A 251 -39.83 0.07 11.53
CA ARG A 251 -39.71 0.25 12.99
C ARG A 251 -38.64 1.28 13.36
N GLY A 252 -37.95 1.87 12.37
CA GLY A 252 -36.84 2.80 12.58
C GLY A 252 -35.49 2.15 12.96
N GLU A 253 -35.43 0.82 12.87
CA GLU A 253 -34.16 0.08 13.14
C GLU A 253 -33.27 0.08 11.89
N TRP A 254 -31.95 0.21 12.10
CA TRP A 254 -30.99 0.11 11.02
C TRP A 254 -30.90 -1.32 10.48
N VAL A 255 -31.01 -1.46 9.17
CA VAL A 255 -30.97 -2.75 8.45
C VAL A 255 -30.10 -2.65 7.21
N VAL A 256 -29.68 -3.80 6.70
CA VAL A 256 -29.00 -3.89 5.40
C VAL A 256 -29.96 -4.55 4.40
N MET A 257 -30.31 -3.81 3.37
CA MET A 257 -31.13 -4.30 2.26
C MET A 257 -30.21 -4.98 1.25
N VAL A 258 -30.49 -6.24 0.93
CA VAL A 258 -29.71 -7.05 -0.02
C VAL A 258 -30.60 -7.49 -1.16
N GLU A 259 -30.11 -7.36 -2.39
CA GLU A 259 -30.76 -7.89 -3.59
C GLU A 259 -29.96 -9.05 -4.17
N PHE A 260 -30.61 -10.19 -4.44
CA PHE A 260 -29.99 -11.34 -5.04
C PHE A 260 -30.05 -11.32 -6.58
N LYS A 261 -29.07 -11.95 -7.25
CA LYS A 261 -28.99 -12.13 -8.70
C LYS A 261 -28.89 -13.62 -9.07
N GLY A 262 -28.95 -13.88 -10.35
CA GLY A 262 -28.74 -15.23 -10.89
C GLY A 262 -29.75 -16.25 -10.36
N LYS A 263 -29.24 -17.43 -9.98
CA LYS A 263 -30.07 -18.52 -9.45
C LYS A 263 -30.67 -18.20 -8.09
N ALA A 264 -29.94 -17.49 -7.24
CA ALA A 264 -30.38 -17.15 -5.89
C ALA A 264 -31.65 -16.30 -5.89
N ARG A 265 -31.83 -15.43 -6.90
CA ARG A 265 -33.02 -14.57 -7.04
C ARG A 265 -34.34 -15.37 -7.17
N ASN A 266 -34.30 -16.50 -7.86
CA ASN A 266 -35.50 -17.34 -8.05
C ASN A 266 -35.61 -18.38 -6.93
N PHE A 267 -34.49 -18.83 -6.38
CA PHE A 267 -34.44 -19.81 -5.30
C PHE A 267 -34.97 -19.26 -3.97
N TRP A 268 -34.65 -18.00 -3.65
CA TRP A 268 -34.95 -17.41 -2.34
C TRP A 268 -36.43 -17.34 -1.99
N PRO A 269 -37.35 -16.87 -2.89
CA PRO A 269 -38.80 -16.91 -2.65
C PRO A 269 -39.33 -18.33 -2.41
N GLU A 270 -38.87 -19.30 -3.18
CA GLU A 270 -39.27 -20.69 -3.02
C GLU A 270 -38.80 -21.30 -1.71
N TYR A 271 -37.52 -21.04 -1.35
CA TYR A 271 -36.94 -21.49 -0.09
C TYR A 271 -37.67 -20.90 1.11
N THR A 272 -37.88 -19.56 1.12
CA THR A 272 -38.56 -18.89 2.23
C THR A 272 -40.01 -19.34 2.36
N GLY A 273 -40.71 -19.57 1.25
CA GLY A 273 -42.06 -20.11 1.26
C GLY A 273 -42.19 -21.51 1.83
N LYS A 274 -41.17 -22.37 1.64
CA LYS A 274 -41.13 -23.74 2.18
C LYS A 274 -40.64 -23.85 3.63
N ASN A 275 -39.97 -22.83 4.14
CA ASN A 275 -39.32 -22.86 5.43
C ASN A 275 -39.86 -21.80 6.41
N ILE A 276 -41.15 -21.45 6.31
CA ILE A 276 -41.80 -20.52 7.22
C ILE A 276 -41.69 -21.04 8.67
N GLY A 277 -41.34 -20.16 9.61
CA GLY A 277 -41.12 -20.47 11.02
C GLY A 277 -39.70 -20.95 11.35
N LYS A 278 -38.85 -21.25 10.35
CA LYS A 278 -37.44 -21.61 10.56
C LYS A 278 -36.54 -20.38 10.56
N GLN A 279 -35.39 -20.49 11.22
CA GLN A 279 -34.37 -19.44 11.19
C GLN A 279 -33.38 -19.67 10.04
N THR A 280 -32.93 -18.59 9.44
CA THR A 280 -31.90 -18.60 8.42
C THR A 280 -30.84 -17.58 8.75
N ALA A 281 -29.61 -18.03 8.92
CA ALA A 281 -28.48 -17.20 9.30
C ALA A 281 -27.81 -16.56 8.07
N PHE A 282 -27.46 -15.31 8.20
CA PHE A 282 -26.53 -14.60 7.32
C PHE A 282 -25.17 -14.58 8.04
N THR A 283 -24.22 -15.31 7.51
CA THR A 283 -22.86 -15.39 8.09
C THR A 283 -21.90 -14.57 7.26
N LEU A 284 -21.08 -13.77 7.93
CA LEU A 284 -19.96 -13.07 7.34
C LEU A 284 -18.68 -13.73 7.84
N ASP A 285 -17.95 -14.37 6.93
CA ASP A 285 -16.87 -15.27 7.29
C ASP A 285 -17.37 -16.38 8.25
N THR A 286 -16.94 -16.41 9.48
CA THR A 286 -17.41 -17.39 10.49
C THR A 286 -18.28 -16.79 11.58
N GLU A 287 -18.76 -15.55 11.41
CA GLU A 287 -19.63 -14.87 12.37
C GLU A 287 -21.07 -14.79 11.85
N VAL A 288 -22.05 -15.06 12.71
CA VAL A 288 -23.47 -14.88 12.40
C VAL A 288 -23.82 -13.42 12.63
N VAL A 289 -24.04 -12.69 11.53
CA VAL A 289 -24.44 -11.28 11.57
C VAL A 289 -25.91 -11.13 11.93
N SER A 290 -26.74 -12.05 11.43
CA SER A 290 -28.18 -12.07 11.66
C SER A 290 -28.73 -13.47 11.42
N ALA A 291 -29.73 -13.87 12.20
CA ALA A 291 -30.43 -15.14 12.00
C ALA A 291 -31.94 -14.96 12.16
N PRO A 292 -32.61 -14.19 11.26
CA PRO A 292 -34.05 -13.95 11.35
C PRO A 292 -34.87 -15.23 11.14
N SER A 293 -36.05 -15.25 11.77
CA SER A 293 -37.09 -16.25 11.46
C SER A 293 -37.81 -15.87 10.17
N ILE A 294 -38.07 -16.85 9.33
CA ILE A 294 -38.82 -16.66 8.10
C ILE A 294 -40.32 -16.53 8.44
N ASN A 295 -40.88 -15.34 8.35
CA ASN A 295 -42.29 -15.07 8.68
C ASN A 295 -43.25 -15.31 7.48
N GLY A 296 -42.71 -15.44 6.28
CA GLY A 296 -43.47 -15.67 5.05
C GLY A 296 -42.56 -15.77 3.82
N ALA A 297 -43.15 -16.09 2.67
CA ALA A 297 -42.40 -16.11 1.43
C ALA A 297 -41.95 -14.69 1.06
N ILE A 298 -40.65 -14.49 0.88
CA ILE A 298 -40.05 -13.21 0.49
C ILE A 298 -40.02 -13.15 -1.03
N THR A 299 -41.07 -12.60 -1.62
CA THR A 299 -41.25 -12.47 -3.08
C THR A 299 -40.69 -11.15 -3.63
N THR A 300 -40.31 -10.22 -2.74
CA THR A 300 -39.65 -8.97 -3.12
C THR A 300 -38.22 -9.21 -3.61
N ARG A 301 -37.70 -8.28 -4.41
CA ARG A 301 -36.30 -8.35 -4.85
C ARG A 301 -35.31 -8.11 -3.71
N GLN A 302 -35.72 -7.43 -2.67
CA GLN A 302 -34.90 -7.04 -1.54
C GLN A 302 -35.21 -7.91 -0.33
N THR A 303 -34.17 -8.33 0.35
CA THR A 303 -34.22 -9.04 1.63
C THR A 303 -33.55 -8.17 2.68
N GLU A 304 -34.19 -8.03 3.82
CA GLU A 304 -33.63 -7.28 4.94
C GLU A 304 -32.77 -8.19 5.81
N ILE A 305 -31.54 -7.78 6.05
CA ILE A 305 -30.69 -8.33 7.10
C ILE A 305 -30.89 -7.44 8.33
N THR A 306 -31.57 -7.97 9.33
CA THR A 306 -31.81 -7.31 10.62
C THR A 306 -30.76 -7.74 11.62
N GLY A 307 -30.39 -6.90 12.58
CA GLY A 307 -29.40 -7.19 13.60
C GLY A 307 -29.19 -5.99 14.54
N SER A 308 -28.24 -6.09 15.44
CA SER A 308 -27.88 -4.98 16.34
C SER A 308 -27.07 -3.91 15.61
N PHE A 309 -27.63 -3.35 14.52
CA PHE A 309 -26.95 -2.36 13.69
C PHE A 309 -27.20 -0.93 14.18
N ASN A 310 -26.16 -0.11 14.05
CA ASN A 310 -26.24 1.35 14.03
C ASN A 310 -25.98 1.87 12.62
N GLN A 311 -26.05 3.19 12.42
CA GLN A 311 -25.85 3.82 11.12
C GLN A 311 -24.49 3.49 10.49
N SER A 312 -23.43 3.42 11.29
CA SER A 312 -22.08 3.11 10.80
C SER A 312 -21.96 1.64 10.43
N SER A 313 -22.32 0.72 11.35
CA SER A 313 -22.17 -0.72 11.13
C SER A 313 -23.02 -1.25 9.98
N SER A 314 -24.23 -0.68 9.78
CA SER A 314 -25.07 -1.05 8.64
C SER A 314 -24.49 -0.58 7.30
N LYS A 315 -23.89 0.63 7.26
CA LYS A 315 -23.20 1.14 6.05
C LYS A 315 -21.94 0.33 5.75
N ASP A 316 -21.15 -0.01 6.78
CA ASP A 316 -19.93 -0.79 6.62
C ASP A 316 -20.26 -2.18 6.05
N LEU A 317 -21.25 -2.88 6.63
CA LEU A 317 -21.70 -4.16 6.11
C LEU A 317 -22.25 -4.04 4.68
N ALA A 318 -23.07 -3.04 4.39
CA ALA A 318 -23.61 -2.83 3.04
C ALA A 318 -22.49 -2.61 2.01
N ASN A 319 -21.46 -1.83 2.34
CA ASN A 319 -20.30 -1.62 1.47
C ASN A 319 -19.51 -2.90 1.23
N VAL A 320 -19.25 -3.66 2.29
CA VAL A 320 -18.59 -4.97 2.21
C VAL A 320 -19.33 -5.92 1.26
N LEU A 321 -20.66 -6.02 1.42
CA LEU A 321 -21.49 -6.89 0.58
C LEU A 321 -21.60 -6.39 -0.87
N LYS A 322 -21.65 -5.07 -1.06
CA LYS A 322 -21.74 -4.43 -2.38
C LYS A 322 -20.49 -4.65 -3.22
N TYR A 323 -19.30 -4.59 -2.60
CA TYR A 323 -18.03 -4.70 -3.32
C TYR A 323 -17.49 -6.11 -3.41
N GLY A 324 -18.14 -7.07 -2.75
CA GLY A 324 -17.86 -8.50 -2.86
C GLY A 324 -16.83 -9.05 -1.88
N SER A 325 -16.72 -10.37 -1.85
CA SER A 325 -15.79 -11.13 -1.02
C SER A 325 -14.38 -11.15 -1.62
N LEU A 326 -13.36 -11.15 -0.74
CA LEU A 326 -11.98 -11.33 -1.15
C LEU A 326 -11.70 -12.79 -1.58
N PRO A 327 -10.89 -13.00 -2.62
CA PRO A 327 -10.52 -14.36 -3.07
C PRO A 327 -9.55 -15.06 -2.11
N LEU A 328 -8.95 -14.31 -1.19
CA LEU A 328 -7.96 -14.73 -0.21
C LEU A 328 -8.41 -14.33 1.18
N SER A 329 -7.99 -15.09 2.19
CA SER A 329 -8.03 -14.62 3.58
C SER A 329 -6.79 -13.78 3.89
N PHE A 330 -6.95 -12.80 4.76
CA PHE A 330 -5.86 -11.93 5.16
C PHE A 330 -5.77 -11.89 6.69
N GLU A 331 -4.55 -11.96 7.18
CA GLU A 331 -4.24 -11.67 8.56
C GLU A 331 -3.62 -10.27 8.62
N ALA A 332 -4.18 -9.42 9.47
CA ALA A 332 -3.57 -8.13 9.75
C ALA A 332 -2.34 -8.38 10.63
N SER A 333 -1.14 -8.26 10.06
CA SER A 333 0.10 -8.52 10.77
C SER A 333 0.58 -7.30 11.55
N ASP A 334 0.44 -6.09 10.98
CA ASP A 334 0.86 -4.85 11.64
C ASP A 334 -0.05 -3.69 11.23
N ALA A 335 -0.35 -2.83 12.19
CA ALA A 335 -1.01 -1.55 11.94
C ALA A 335 -0.20 -0.43 12.59
N GLU A 336 0.53 0.29 11.78
CA GLU A 336 1.31 1.45 12.19
C GLU A 336 0.46 2.71 12.00
N THR A 337 0.28 3.47 13.07
CA THR A 337 -0.47 4.74 13.02
C THR A 337 0.46 5.89 13.36
N VAL A 338 0.63 6.81 12.43
CA VAL A 338 1.40 8.05 12.62
C VAL A 338 0.43 9.21 12.79
N SER A 339 0.57 9.97 13.87
CA SER A 339 -0.28 11.13 14.08
C SER A 339 0.07 12.26 13.08
N ALA A 340 -0.93 13.00 12.62
CA ALA A 340 -0.74 14.11 11.69
C ALA A 340 0.18 15.22 12.22
N THR A 341 0.25 15.37 13.55
CA THR A 341 1.16 16.32 14.18
C THR A 341 2.61 15.88 14.06
N LEU A 342 2.91 14.61 14.37
CA LEU A 342 4.26 14.05 14.22
C LEU A 342 4.73 14.07 12.77
N GLY A 343 3.85 13.75 11.82
CA GLY A 343 4.17 13.80 10.39
C GLY A 343 4.59 15.21 9.94
N LYS A 344 3.83 16.24 10.32
CA LYS A 344 4.18 17.65 10.01
C LYS A 344 5.48 18.10 10.65
N GLU A 345 5.75 17.69 11.88
CA GLU A 345 7.01 18.00 12.56
C GLU A 345 8.20 17.32 11.89
N SER A 346 8.04 16.07 11.48
CA SER A 346 9.06 15.32 10.73
C SER A 346 9.35 15.94 9.38
N LEU A 347 8.32 16.36 8.64
CA LEU A 347 8.47 17.09 7.38
C LEU A 347 9.24 18.40 7.57
N ARG A 348 8.85 19.19 8.59
CA ARG A 348 9.52 20.45 8.91
C ARG A 348 10.99 20.24 9.29
N ALA A 349 11.27 19.24 10.13
CA ALA A 349 12.63 18.88 10.52
C ALA A 349 13.47 18.45 9.30
N GLY A 350 12.93 17.61 8.42
CA GLY A 350 13.59 17.19 7.19
C GLY A 350 13.89 18.33 6.23
N LEU A 351 12.95 19.27 6.05
CA LEU A 351 13.16 20.47 5.23
C LEU A 351 14.22 21.40 5.81
N ILE A 352 14.21 21.60 7.13
CA ILE A 352 15.23 22.42 7.81
C ILE A 352 16.61 21.76 7.69
N ALA A 353 16.72 20.46 7.94
CA ALA A 353 17.98 19.73 7.78
C ALA A 353 18.51 19.82 6.34
N GLY A 354 17.64 19.66 5.34
CA GLY A 354 17.99 19.82 3.93
C GLY A 354 18.47 21.23 3.60
N ALA A 355 17.77 22.25 4.08
CA ALA A 355 18.17 23.64 3.87
C ALA A 355 19.53 23.96 4.53
N VAL A 356 19.75 23.51 5.77
CA VAL A 356 21.05 23.67 6.46
C VAL A 356 22.17 22.97 5.70
N GLY A 357 21.95 21.73 5.26
CA GLY A 357 22.93 20.97 4.46
C GLY A 357 23.27 21.66 3.13
N LEU A 358 22.25 22.15 2.40
CA LEU A 358 22.45 22.90 1.15
C LEU A 358 23.20 24.23 1.37
N ILE A 359 22.85 24.98 2.43
CA ILE A 359 23.53 26.24 2.78
C ILE A 359 25.00 25.97 3.14
N ALA A 360 25.28 24.94 3.93
CA ALA A 360 26.65 24.56 4.28
C ALA A 360 27.48 24.18 3.04
N CYS A 361 26.90 23.36 2.14
CA CYS A 361 27.52 22.98 0.88
C CYS A 361 27.79 24.21 -0.01
N LEU A 362 26.84 25.14 -0.10
CA LEU A 362 26.98 26.38 -0.85
C LEU A 362 28.08 27.28 -0.28
N LEU A 363 28.11 27.49 1.05
CA LEU A 363 29.14 28.27 1.71
C LEU A 363 30.52 27.68 1.46
N TYR A 364 30.67 26.37 1.54
CA TYR A 364 31.91 25.68 1.19
C TYR A 364 32.30 25.94 -0.27
N ALA A 365 31.37 25.76 -1.22
CA ALA A 365 31.62 25.96 -2.64
C ALA A 365 32.00 27.43 -2.94
N LEU A 366 31.35 28.42 -2.34
CA LEU A 366 31.67 29.83 -2.51
C LEU A 366 33.03 30.16 -1.92
N ALA A 367 33.35 29.67 -0.72
CA ALA A 367 34.63 29.94 -0.05
C ALA A 367 35.81 29.35 -0.84
N TYR A 368 35.65 28.14 -1.39
CA TYR A 368 36.75 27.42 -2.05
C TYR A 368 36.84 27.72 -3.55
N TYR A 369 35.70 27.82 -4.25
CA TYR A 369 35.65 28.01 -5.72
C TYR A 369 35.30 29.45 -6.14
N ARG A 370 34.95 30.33 -5.20
CA ARG A 370 34.61 31.74 -5.46
C ARG A 370 33.53 31.88 -6.55
N MET A 371 33.87 32.50 -7.70
CA MET A 371 32.93 32.71 -8.81
C MET A 371 32.33 31.41 -9.39
N LEU A 372 33.09 30.31 -9.42
CA LEU A 372 32.55 29.01 -9.83
C LEU A 372 31.55 28.45 -8.82
N GLY A 373 31.66 28.82 -7.54
CA GLY A 373 30.66 28.48 -6.52
C GLY A 373 29.28 29.10 -6.78
N VAL A 374 29.23 30.30 -7.39
CA VAL A 374 27.94 30.89 -7.82
C VAL A 374 27.29 30.06 -8.90
N LEU A 375 28.09 29.52 -9.83
CA LEU A 375 27.60 28.62 -10.87
C LEU A 375 27.04 27.30 -10.27
N THR A 376 27.74 26.73 -9.26
CA THR A 376 27.23 25.57 -8.51
C THR A 376 25.88 25.88 -7.89
N PHE A 377 25.72 27.03 -7.26
CA PHE A 377 24.44 27.45 -6.68
C PHE A 377 23.31 27.46 -7.70
N LEU A 378 23.55 28.10 -8.84
CA LEU A 378 22.54 28.17 -9.90
C LEU A 378 22.17 26.78 -10.43
N SER A 379 23.18 25.91 -10.60
CA SER A 379 22.96 24.54 -11.07
C SER A 379 22.18 23.71 -10.04
N LEU A 380 22.44 23.88 -8.72
CA LEU A 380 21.68 23.21 -7.65
C LEU A 380 20.22 23.68 -7.63
N VAL A 381 19.96 24.97 -7.83
CA VAL A 381 18.58 25.49 -7.92
C VAL A 381 17.86 24.86 -9.12
N LEU A 382 18.51 24.81 -10.27
CA LEU A 382 17.93 24.21 -11.49
C LEU A 382 17.69 22.70 -11.30
N ALA A 383 18.63 21.97 -10.66
CA ALA A 383 18.48 20.57 -10.33
C ALA A 383 17.29 20.34 -9.37
N GLY A 384 17.19 21.16 -8.31
CA GLY A 384 16.07 21.08 -7.36
C GLY A 384 14.71 21.31 -8.02
N LEU A 385 14.61 22.31 -8.91
CA LEU A 385 13.39 22.56 -9.68
C LEU A 385 13.04 21.36 -10.57
N GLN A 386 14.02 20.77 -11.25
CA GLN A 386 13.79 19.60 -12.11
C GLN A 386 13.30 18.40 -11.28
N VAL A 387 13.97 18.09 -10.17
CA VAL A 387 13.61 16.99 -9.26
C VAL A 387 12.20 17.19 -8.72
N TYR A 388 11.88 18.39 -8.24
CA TYR A 388 10.55 18.71 -7.72
C TYR A 388 9.44 18.46 -8.75
N GLY A 389 9.60 19.00 -9.96
CA GLY A 389 8.62 18.81 -11.03
C GLY A 389 8.40 17.34 -11.41
N ILE A 390 9.48 16.55 -11.44
CA ILE A 390 9.40 15.13 -11.76
C ILE A 390 8.72 14.35 -10.64
N ILE A 391 8.99 14.65 -9.37
CA ILE A 391 8.31 13.99 -8.23
C ILE A 391 6.81 14.25 -8.26
N VAL A 392 6.38 15.48 -8.56
CA VAL A 392 4.96 15.80 -8.72
C VAL A 392 4.32 14.96 -9.84
N LEU A 393 5.00 14.82 -10.99
CA LEU A 393 4.51 14.00 -12.10
C LEU A 393 4.47 12.51 -11.76
N LEU A 394 5.48 11.98 -11.09
CA LEU A 394 5.51 10.58 -10.64
C LEU A 394 4.40 10.30 -9.62
N GLY A 395 4.13 11.25 -8.72
CA GLY A 395 2.99 11.15 -7.81
C GLY A 395 1.65 11.03 -8.51
N ARG A 396 1.50 11.65 -9.70
CA ARG A 396 0.27 11.58 -10.52
C ARG A 396 0.19 10.33 -11.38
N TRP A 397 1.28 9.97 -12.05
CA TRP A 397 1.26 8.90 -13.06
C TRP A 397 1.35 7.49 -12.48
N ILE A 398 2.17 7.33 -11.44
CA ILE A 398 2.42 6.02 -10.83
C ILE A 398 2.06 5.94 -9.36
N GLY A 399 1.41 7.00 -8.80
CA GLY A 399 1.04 7.03 -7.39
C GLY A 399 2.22 7.11 -6.42
N PHE A 400 3.39 7.59 -6.87
CA PHE A 400 4.56 7.73 -6.00
C PHE A 400 4.26 8.69 -4.85
N THR A 401 4.46 8.25 -3.61
CA THR A 401 4.34 9.05 -2.39
C THR A 401 5.72 9.34 -1.82
N LEU A 402 5.97 10.60 -1.47
CA LEU A 402 7.22 11.05 -0.88
C LEU A 402 7.16 10.84 0.63
N ASP A 403 7.97 9.94 1.15
CA ASP A 403 8.17 9.63 2.56
C ASP A 403 9.38 10.36 3.15
N LEU A 404 9.60 10.25 4.47
CA LEU A 404 10.73 10.87 5.15
C LEU A 404 12.08 10.34 4.63
N ALA A 405 12.16 9.04 4.41
CA ALA A 405 13.34 8.39 3.84
C ALA A 405 13.61 8.86 2.40
N GLY A 406 12.54 9.06 1.62
CA GLY A 406 12.61 9.65 0.29
C GLY A 406 13.16 11.08 0.30
N ILE A 407 12.75 11.92 1.26
CA ILE A 407 13.32 13.26 1.45
C ILE A 407 14.83 13.17 1.73
N ALA A 408 15.26 12.25 2.60
CA ALA A 408 16.68 12.03 2.87
C ALA A 408 17.45 11.66 1.59
N GLY A 409 16.88 10.78 0.77
CA GLY A 409 17.44 10.41 -0.54
C GLY A 409 17.57 11.60 -1.50
N LEU A 410 16.57 12.51 -1.51
CA LEU A 410 16.63 13.76 -2.29
C LEU A 410 17.75 14.69 -1.83
N ILE A 411 17.89 14.89 -0.52
CA ILE A 411 18.93 15.76 0.06
C ILE A 411 20.32 15.24 -0.30
N ILE A 412 20.53 13.93 -0.15
CA ILE A 412 21.80 13.28 -0.52
C ILE A 412 22.03 13.40 -2.04
N GLY A 413 21.02 13.17 -2.86
CA GLY A 413 21.13 13.28 -4.31
C GLY A 413 21.50 14.68 -4.78
N ILE A 414 20.91 15.73 -4.19
CA ILE A 414 21.30 17.12 -4.49
C ILE A 414 22.75 17.38 -4.06
N GLY A 415 23.20 16.81 -2.93
CA GLY A 415 24.59 16.87 -2.51
C GLY A 415 25.55 16.24 -3.53
N MET A 416 25.17 15.11 -4.13
CA MET A 416 25.93 14.44 -5.20
C MET A 416 26.05 15.31 -6.46
N THR A 417 25.02 16.07 -6.79
CA THR A 417 25.08 17.05 -7.88
C THR A 417 26.15 18.10 -7.62
N ALA A 418 26.27 18.61 -6.39
CA ALA A 418 27.35 19.52 -6.03
C ALA A 418 28.74 18.87 -6.19
N ASP A 419 28.91 17.61 -5.80
CA ASP A 419 30.16 16.87 -5.96
C ASP A 419 30.55 16.72 -7.44
N SER A 420 29.59 16.47 -8.33
CA SER A 420 29.83 16.38 -9.78
C SER A 420 30.42 17.70 -10.33
N PHE A 421 29.94 18.86 -9.88
CA PHE A 421 30.50 20.17 -10.26
C PHE A 421 31.89 20.39 -9.64
N VAL A 422 32.12 19.96 -8.39
CA VAL A 422 33.42 20.03 -7.74
C VAL A 422 34.48 19.27 -8.55
N VAL A 423 34.17 18.04 -8.98
CA VAL A 423 35.06 17.23 -9.85
C VAL A 423 35.39 17.98 -11.13
N TYR A 424 34.42 18.60 -11.76
CA TYR A 424 34.65 19.37 -12.97
C TYR A 424 35.53 20.61 -12.74
N PHE A 425 35.29 21.35 -11.66
CA PHE A 425 36.08 22.55 -11.34
C PHE A 425 37.53 22.21 -10.98
N GLU A 426 37.78 21.12 -10.27
CA GLU A 426 39.14 20.67 -10.01
C GLU A 426 39.89 20.35 -11.33
N ARG A 427 39.21 19.70 -12.28
CA ARG A 427 39.82 19.47 -13.60
C ARG A 427 40.12 20.78 -14.36
N ILE A 428 39.29 21.78 -14.24
CA ILE A 428 39.57 23.11 -14.82
C ILE A 428 40.79 23.74 -14.15
N LYS A 429 40.88 23.67 -12.80
CA LYS A 429 42.04 24.21 -12.05
C LYS A 429 43.35 23.48 -12.42
N ASP A 430 43.31 22.17 -12.57
CA ASP A 430 44.46 21.39 -13.00
C ASP A 430 44.97 21.83 -14.37
N GLU A 431 44.09 22.00 -15.35
CA GLU A 431 44.43 22.52 -16.67
C GLU A 431 45.01 23.97 -16.64
N ILE A 432 44.52 24.80 -15.72
CA ILE A 432 45.06 26.16 -15.52
C ILE A 432 46.45 26.12 -14.87
N ARG A 433 46.66 25.24 -13.88
CA ARG A 433 47.99 25.04 -13.25
C ARG A 433 49.04 24.53 -14.25
N GLU A 434 48.62 23.80 -15.26
CA GLU A 434 49.46 23.41 -16.40
C GLU A 434 49.79 24.56 -17.35
N GLY A 435 49.39 25.82 -17.04
CA GLY A 435 49.71 27.02 -17.78
C GLY A 435 48.72 27.33 -18.93
N ARG A 436 47.54 26.74 -18.96
CA ARG A 436 46.53 27.02 -19.99
C ARG A 436 45.66 28.19 -19.62
N THR A 437 45.15 28.85 -20.62
CA THR A 437 44.16 29.91 -20.42
C THR A 437 42.80 29.32 -20.02
N PHE A 438 42.00 30.02 -19.21
CA PHE A 438 40.67 29.60 -18.76
C PHE A 438 39.81 29.13 -19.95
N ARG A 439 39.78 29.87 -21.04
CA ARG A 439 39.00 29.53 -22.25
C ARG A 439 39.38 28.18 -22.87
N SER A 440 40.62 27.73 -22.76
CA SER A 440 41.07 26.44 -23.25
C SER A 440 40.98 25.34 -22.19
N ALA A 441 41.05 25.68 -20.90
CA ALA A 441 40.95 24.76 -19.77
C ALA A 441 39.53 24.17 -19.60
N VAL A 442 38.49 25.00 -19.79
CA VAL A 442 37.08 24.60 -19.64
C VAL A 442 36.70 23.39 -20.52
N PRO A 443 36.87 23.39 -21.86
CA PRO A 443 36.49 22.25 -22.68
C PRO A 443 37.36 21.01 -22.48
N ARG A 444 38.60 21.17 -22.03
CA ARG A 444 39.51 20.04 -21.74
C ARG A 444 39.21 19.44 -20.39
N GLY A 445 39.01 20.28 -19.39
CA GLY A 445 38.56 19.85 -18.07
C GLY A 445 37.26 19.03 -18.16
N TRP A 446 36.33 19.48 -19.04
CA TRP A 446 35.09 18.73 -19.29
C TRP A 446 35.34 17.33 -19.85
N VAL A 447 36.22 17.17 -20.84
CA VAL A 447 36.55 15.85 -21.43
C VAL A 447 37.09 14.88 -20.37
N SER A 448 37.89 15.38 -19.43
CA SER A 448 38.45 14.58 -18.32
C SER A 448 37.40 14.32 -17.24
N ALA A 449 36.67 15.35 -16.81
CA ALA A 449 35.68 15.27 -15.74
C ALA A 449 34.50 14.34 -16.09
N ARG A 450 33.93 14.47 -17.29
CA ARG A 450 32.74 13.69 -17.70
C ARG A 450 32.87 12.19 -17.52
N ARG A 451 34.09 11.63 -17.72
CA ARG A 451 34.33 10.20 -17.54
C ARG A 451 34.26 9.82 -16.06
N THR A 452 34.85 10.63 -15.19
CA THR A 452 34.83 10.41 -13.74
C THR A 452 33.44 10.55 -13.18
N ILE A 453 32.71 11.60 -13.57
CA ILE A 453 31.32 11.86 -13.16
C ILE A 453 30.41 10.71 -13.60
N TRP A 454 30.52 10.27 -14.87
CA TRP A 454 29.73 9.14 -15.37
C TRP A 454 29.99 7.86 -14.56
N THR A 455 31.26 7.54 -14.29
CA THR A 455 31.63 6.33 -13.55
C THR A 455 31.12 6.39 -12.10
N GLY A 456 31.25 7.53 -11.41
CA GLY A 456 30.76 7.74 -10.05
C GLY A 456 29.23 7.60 -9.97
N ASN A 457 28.51 8.28 -10.86
CA ASN A 457 27.04 8.20 -10.92
C ASN A 457 26.54 6.79 -11.26
N MET A 458 27.25 6.04 -12.13
CA MET A 458 26.92 4.65 -12.42
C MET A 458 27.06 3.74 -11.19
N VAL A 459 28.10 3.90 -10.38
CA VAL A 459 28.28 3.13 -9.14
C VAL A 459 27.12 3.43 -8.17
N SER A 460 26.78 4.70 -7.97
CA SER A 460 25.67 5.11 -7.10
C SER A 460 24.32 4.61 -7.62
N LEU A 461 24.10 4.65 -8.93
CA LEU A 461 22.87 4.13 -9.55
C LEU A 461 22.75 2.61 -9.36
N ILE A 462 23.84 1.86 -9.55
CA ILE A 462 23.84 0.41 -9.31
C ILE A 462 23.49 0.12 -7.84
N ALA A 463 24.11 0.83 -6.89
CA ALA A 463 23.79 0.68 -5.47
C ALA A 463 22.31 0.97 -5.19
N ALA A 464 21.78 2.07 -5.72
CA ALA A 464 20.37 2.43 -5.57
C ALA A 464 19.42 1.37 -6.15
N VAL A 465 19.74 0.82 -7.34
CA VAL A 465 18.95 -0.24 -7.98
C VAL A 465 18.98 -1.53 -7.15
N VAL A 466 20.14 -1.94 -6.64
CA VAL A 466 20.27 -3.13 -5.79
C VAL A 466 19.45 -2.97 -4.52
N ILE A 467 19.56 -1.82 -3.85
CA ILE A 467 18.76 -1.53 -2.65
C ILE A 467 17.27 -1.52 -3.01
N TYR A 468 16.87 -0.89 -4.09
CA TYR A 468 15.46 -0.83 -4.54
C TYR A 468 14.83 -2.21 -4.76
N ILE A 469 15.61 -3.16 -5.30
CA ILE A 469 15.14 -4.53 -5.56
C ILE A 469 15.05 -5.35 -4.28
N LEU A 470 16.03 -5.20 -3.37
CA LEU A 470 16.14 -6.02 -2.17
C LEU A 470 15.40 -5.44 -0.96
N ALA A 471 15.24 -4.13 -0.89
CA ALA A 471 14.62 -3.45 0.25
C ALA A 471 13.09 -3.41 0.14
N VAL A 472 12.46 -3.29 1.31
CA VAL A 472 11.01 -3.18 1.49
C VAL A 472 10.70 -1.90 2.29
N GLY A 473 9.50 -1.35 2.14
CA GLY A 473 9.04 -0.19 2.91
C GLY A 473 9.84 1.09 2.62
N GLU A 474 10.17 1.83 3.66
CA GLU A 474 10.81 3.16 3.57
C GLU A 474 12.19 3.14 2.91
N VAL A 475 12.98 2.08 3.15
CA VAL A 475 14.31 1.94 2.52
C VAL A 475 14.21 1.86 1.00
N ARG A 476 13.12 1.29 0.48
CA ARG A 476 12.83 1.26 -0.97
C ARG A 476 12.52 2.66 -1.51
N GLY A 477 11.76 3.48 -0.74
CA GLY A 477 11.49 4.88 -1.06
C GLY A 477 12.77 5.71 -1.15
N PHE A 478 13.67 5.56 -0.15
CA PHE A 478 15.01 6.15 -0.16
C PHE A 478 15.82 5.77 -1.42
N ALA A 479 15.90 4.47 -1.71
CA ALA A 479 16.66 3.97 -2.87
C ALA A 479 16.10 4.49 -4.20
N PHE A 480 14.77 4.59 -4.32
CA PHE A 480 14.13 5.15 -5.50
C PHE A 480 14.50 6.61 -5.73
N THR A 481 14.39 7.45 -4.68
CA THR A 481 14.70 8.87 -4.78
C THR A 481 16.18 9.12 -5.01
N LEU A 482 17.07 8.34 -4.39
CA LEU A 482 18.50 8.38 -4.63
C LEU A 482 18.84 7.99 -6.08
N GLY A 483 18.24 6.93 -6.61
CA GLY A 483 18.42 6.51 -7.99
C GLY A 483 17.90 7.54 -8.98
N LEU A 484 16.71 8.08 -8.72
CA LEU A 484 16.10 9.14 -9.54
C LEU A 484 17.00 10.38 -9.60
N THR A 485 17.44 10.89 -8.44
CA THR A 485 18.30 12.07 -8.38
C THR A 485 19.65 11.82 -9.04
N THR A 486 20.21 10.61 -8.94
CA THR A 486 21.45 10.25 -9.65
C THR A 486 21.29 10.30 -11.17
N VAL A 487 20.16 9.83 -11.71
CA VAL A 487 19.87 9.94 -13.15
C VAL A 487 19.70 11.40 -13.56
N LEU A 488 18.99 12.18 -12.75
CA LEU A 488 18.76 13.61 -13.04
C LEU A 488 20.03 14.44 -12.90
N ASP A 489 20.95 14.07 -11.99
CA ASP A 489 22.27 14.68 -11.88
C ASP A 489 23.06 14.57 -13.18
N VAL A 490 23.08 13.39 -13.79
CA VAL A 490 23.72 13.20 -15.10
C VAL A 490 23.10 14.15 -16.13
N VAL A 491 21.78 14.30 -16.17
CA VAL A 491 21.09 15.20 -17.10
C VAL A 491 21.50 16.65 -16.85
N VAL A 492 21.50 17.11 -15.59
CA VAL A 492 21.89 18.47 -15.22
C VAL A 492 23.34 18.74 -15.59
N VAL A 493 24.27 17.89 -15.16
CA VAL A 493 25.72 18.09 -15.37
C VAL A 493 26.11 18.06 -16.84
N PHE A 494 25.37 17.31 -17.69
CA PHE A 494 25.65 17.28 -19.15
C PHE A 494 24.98 18.39 -19.94
N LEU A 495 23.92 19.02 -19.40
CA LEU A 495 23.15 20.06 -20.11
C LEU A 495 23.37 21.48 -19.55
N VAL A 496 23.70 21.63 -18.29
CA VAL A 496 23.96 22.91 -17.62
C VAL A 496 25.45 23.18 -17.49
#